data_a7551163b89a0a5fd5e8619119bb9b1a
#
_entry.id   a7551163b89a0a5fd5e8619119bb9b1a
#
_cell.length_a   1.000
_cell.length_b   1.000
_cell.length_c   1.000
_cell.angle_alpha   90.00
_cell.angle_beta   90.00
_cell.angle_gamma   90.00
#
_symmetry.space_group_name_H-M   'P 1'
#
loop_
_entity.id
_entity.type
_entity.pdbx_description
1 polymer ?
#
loop_
_entity_poly.entity_id
_entity_poly.type
_entity_poly.pdbx_seq_one_letter_code
_entity_poly.pdbx_strand_id
1 'polypeptide(L)'
;MAARNPFSPTFGASPPVLAGRDDLLDDLDDALEAGPAHPDYTTLLIGGRGTGKTVMLNEVEGLARRRGWLTLSETASTPGLIDRLERGVRRSLRQILDGPQRRIRSVTAGGFGLEFEATAKSDAPLELREALVVLGDVLASNGTGLLITLDELQSGEPGEIREFGTVLQHVTRREQRPIAFIGAALPQIEDSLLADDSATFLQRCARYDIERLDNEAARIAIAEPIERHGATIDADALDLAVAATSGYPFMVQLVGFHSWKTSTDPLSGINSADVAAGIDEAERLIGRLVLSPTWRSLSEVDQRFLLAMATDSGESRLGEIADRLGVSRSYVSVYRHRLIKAGMILPKGRGRVAFAHRSARSWLRNRAEYTQERLTDG
;
A
#
# COMPACT_ATOMS: atom_id res chain seq x y z
N MET A 1 -20.97 -29.13 -1.84
CA MET A 1 -20.15 -28.23 -1.03
C MET A 1 -20.40 -26.82 -1.54
N ALA A 2 -20.59 -25.82 -0.68
CA ALA A 2 -20.72 -24.44 -1.13
C ALA A 2 -19.43 -24.02 -1.86
N ALA A 3 -19.56 -23.37 -3.02
CA ALA A 3 -18.42 -22.89 -3.78
C ALA A 3 -17.62 -21.87 -2.95
N ARG A 4 -16.30 -22.04 -2.89
CA ARG A 4 -15.43 -21.14 -2.12
C ARG A 4 -15.43 -19.75 -2.78
N ASN A 5 -15.65 -18.72 -1.96
CA ASN A 5 -15.59 -17.34 -2.45
C ASN A 5 -14.16 -16.99 -2.89
N PRO A 6 -13.97 -16.53 -4.14
CA PRO A 6 -12.63 -16.18 -4.65
C PRO A 6 -12.05 -14.91 -4.06
N PHE A 7 -12.88 -14.00 -3.56
CA PHE A 7 -12.44 -12.70 -3.08
C PHE A 7 -12.03 -12.72 -1.60
N SER A 8 -11.06 -11.88 -1.25
CA SER A 8 -10.49 -11.78 0.10
C SER A 8 -10.40 -10.32 0.54
N PRO A 9 -11.50 -9.69 0.99
CA PRO A 9 -11.51 -8.29 1.41
C PRO A 9 -10.87 -8.10 2.80
N THR A 10 -9.62 -8.54 2.95
CA THR A 10 -8.83 -8.39 4.16
C THR A 10 -7.68 -7.44 3.87
N PHE A 11 -7.41 -6.51 4.79
CA PHE A 11 -6.30 -5.56 4.60
C PHE A 11 -4.96 -6.30 4.48
N GLY A 12 -4.20 -5.96 3.44
CA GLY A 12 -2.88 -6.54 3.15
C GLY A 12 -2.90 -7.95 2.53
N ALA A 13 -4.05 -8.58 2.35
CA ALA A 13 -4.13 -9.83 1.61
C ALA A 13 -3.98 -9.59 0.11
N SER A 14 -3.11 -10.39 -0.54
CA SER A 14 -2.99 -10.37 -2.00
C SER A 14 -4.31 -10.84 -2.62
N PRO A 15 -4.86 -10.09 -3.60
CA PRO A 15 -6.04 -10.51 -4.33
C PRO A 15 -5.71 -11.71 -5.23
N PRO A 16 -6.72 -12.50 -5.65
CA PRO A 16 -6.49 -13.64 -6.54
C PRO A 16 -6.01 -13.22 -7.94
N VAL A 17 -6.27 -11.98 -8.33
CA VAL A 17 -5.80 -11.33 -9.56
C VAL A 17 -5.34 -9.92 -9.24
N LEU A 18 -4.10 -9.62 -9.56
CA LEU A 18 -3.52 -8.29 -9.41
C LEU A 18 -3.57 -7.57 -10.76
N ALA A 19 -4.72 -6.98 -11.09
CA ALA A 19 -4.94 -6.32 -12.36
C ALA A 19 -4.36 -4.88 -12.37
N GLY A 20 -3.84 -4.46 -13.54
CA GLY A 20 -3.37 -3.10 -13.79
C GLY A 20 -2.13 -2.70 -12.98
N ARG A 21 -1.26 -3.67 -12.65
CA ARG A 21 0.00 -3.45 -11.94
C ARG A 21 1.16 -4.18 -12.60
N ASP A 22 0.93 -4.80 -13.76
CA ASP A 22 1.89 -5.65 -14.44
C ASP A 22 3.14 -4.84 -14.82
N ASP A 23 3.00 -3.68 -15.48
CA ASP A 23 4.12 -2.82 -15.88
C ASP A 23 5.00 -2.44 -14.68
N LEU A 24 4.39 -2.07 -13.55
CA LEU A 24 5.14 -1.75 -12.33
C LEU A 24 5.87 -2.96 -11.75
N LEU A 25 5.26 -4.14 -11.79
CA LEU A 25 5.91 -5.37 -11.34
C LEU A 25 7.07 -5.74 -12.25
N ASP A 26 6.91 -5.57 -13.56
CA ASP A 26 7.95 -5.84 -14.54
C ASP A 26 9.13 -4.87 -14.35
N ASP A 27 8.89 -3.56 -14.17
CA ASP A 27 9.93 -2.57 -13.87
C ASP A 27 10.73 -2.93 -12.59
N LEU A 28 10.03 -3.36 -11.54
CA LEU A 28 10.65 -3.75 -10.28
C LEU A 28 11.39 -5.09 -10.37
N ASP A 29 10.90 -6.03 -11.17
CA ASP A 29 11.57 -7.31 -11.44
C ASP A 29 12.86 -7.09 -12.26
N ASP A 30 12.80 -6.24 -13.28
CA ASP A 30 13.96 -5.81 -14.08
C ASP A 30 15.02 -5.11 -13.21
N ALA A 31 14.56 -4.27 -12.24
CA ALA A 31 15.46 -3.61 -11.29
C ALA A 31 16.21 -4.61 -10.40
N LEU A 32 15.54 -5.66 -9.92
CA LEU A 32 16.18 -6.71 -9.12
C LEU A 32 17.21 -7.48 -9.97
N GLU A 33 16.96 -7.69 -11.28
CA GLU A 33 17.89 -8.34 -12.18
C GLU A 33 19.10 -7.48 -12.52
N ALA A 34 18.87 -6.21 -12.87
CA ALA A 34 19.91 -5.26 -13.26
C ALA A 34 20.81 -4.82 -12.09
N GLY A 35 20.32 -4.90 -10.84
CA GLY A 35 21.09 -4.60 -9.64
C GLY A 35 21.22 -3.10 -9.31
N PRO A 36 22.21 -2.72 -8.47
CA PRO A 36 22.30 -1.39 -7.85
C PRO A 36 22.41 -0.19 -8.81
N ALA A 37 22.69 -0.41 -10.08
CA ALA A 37 22.75 0.63 -11.09
C ALA A 37 21.37 1.03 -11.64
N HIS A 38 20.36 0.19 -11.45
CA HIS A 38 19.00 0.48 -11.92
C HIS A 38 18.33 1.58 -11.07
N PRO A 39 17.62 2.54 -11.69
CA PRO A 39 16.96 3.63 -10.95
C PRO A 39 15.93 3.11 -9.94
N ASP A 40 15.18 2.08 -10.30
CA ASP A 40 14.10 1.51 -9.47
C ASP A 40 14.61 0.50 -8.43
N TYR A 41 15.92 0.31 -8.31
CA TYR A 41 16.53 -0.53 -7.28
C TYR A 41 16.24 -0.03 -5.87
N THR A 42 15.93 1.26 -5.75
CA THR A 42 15.42 1.89 -4.53
C THR A 42 14.16 2.68 -4.88
N THR A 43 13.00 2.24 -4.39
CA THR A 43 11.69 2.73 -4.83
C THR A 43 10.78 3.06 -3.66
N LEU A 44 9.96 4.10 -3.84
CA LEU A 44 8.85 4.46 -2.96
C LEU A 44 7.51 4.28 -3.69
N LEU A 45 6.64 3.46 -3.13
CA LEU A 45 5.26 3.29 -3.54
C LEU A 45 4.39 4.26 -2.74
N ILE A 46 3.88 5.31 -3.38
CA ILE A 46 3.10 6.35 -2.71
C ILE A 46 1.63 6.22 -3.14
N GLY A 47 0.72 6.21 -2.20
CA GLY A 47 -0.70 6.10 -2.54
C GLY A 47 -1.63 6.16 -1.33
N GLY A 48 -2.90 6.41 -1.56
CA GLY A 48 -3.92 6.46 -0.52
C GLY A 48 -4.08 5.15 0.25
N ARG A 49 -4.86 5.16 1.32
CA ARG A 49 -5.21 3.92 2.03
C ARG A 49 -6.03 3.02 1.12
N GLY A 50 -5.77 1.71 1.12
CA GLY A 50 -6.51 0.72 0.34
C GLY A 50 -6.26 0.74 -1.17
N THR A 51 -5.25 1.48 -1.67
CA THR A 51 -4.84 1.46 -3.09
C THR A 51 -4.01 0.24 -3.47
N GLY A 52 -3.61 -0.60 -2.51
CA GLY A 52 -2.89 -1.84 -2.76
C GLY A 52 -1.38 -1.78 -2.52
N LYS A 53 -0.84 -0.76 -1.84
CA LYS A 53 0.61 -0.63 -1.56
C LYS A 53 1.21 -1.86 -0.86
N THR A 54 0.60 -2.31 0.24
CA THR A 54 1.02 -3.51 0.98
C THR A 54 0.98 -4.76 0.10
N VAL A 55 -0.04 -4.84 -0.77
CA VAL A 55 -0.15 -5.94 -1.75
C VAL A 55 1.02 -5.89 -2.73
N MET A 56 1.38 -4.70 -3.25
CA MET A 56 2.55 -4.54 -4.12
C MET A 56 3.84 -4.95 -3.42
N LEU A 57 4.05 -4.57 -2.15
CA LEU A 57 5.21 -5.04 -1.38
C LEU A 57 5.26 -6.57 -1.32
N ASN A 58 4.13 -7.23 -1.01
CA ASN A 58 4.05 -8.69 -0.96
C ASN A 58 4.40 -9.35 -2.30
N GLU A 59 3.91 -8.78 -3.42
CA GLU A 59 4.18 -9.31 -4.76
C GLU A 59 5.66 -9.17 -5.14
N VAL A 60 6.26 -8.01 -4.88
CA VAL A 60 7.69 -7.80 -5.17
C VAL A 60 8.57 -8.69 -4.27
N GLU A 61 8.18 -8.91 -3.01
CA GLU A 61 8.85 -9.91 -2.17
C GLU A 61 8.72 -11.33 -2.76
N GLY A 62 7.55 -11.64 -3.35
CA GLY A 62 7.34 -12.89 -4.08
C GLY A 62 8.26 -13.01 -5.29
N LEU A 63 8.42 -11.92 -6.09
CA LEU A 63 9.38 -11.85 -7.21
C LEU A 63 10.80 -12.10 -6.70
N ALA A 64 11.25 -11.37 -5.70
CA ALA A 64 12.58 -11.52 -5.11
C ALA A 64 12.86 -12.96 -4.65
N ARG A 65 11.90 -13.60 -3.95
CA ARG A 65 12.04 -15.01 -3.51
C ARG A 65 12.14 -15.98 -4.70
N ARG A 66 11.40 -15.77 -5.78
CA ARG A 66 11.50 -16.60 -7.01
C ARG A 66 12.88 -16.48 -7.65
N ARG A 67 13.54 -15.33 -7.53
CA ARG A 67 14.94 -15.12 -7.95
C ARG A 67 15.96 -15.65 -6.95
N GLY A 68 15.55 -16.26 -5.85
CA GLY A 68 16.44 -16.76 -4.79
C GLY A 68 16.97 -15.67 -3.86
N TRP A 69 16.40 -14.47 -3.89
CA TRP A 69 16.76 -13.39 -2.99
C TRP A 69 16.19 -13.61 -1.59
N LEU A 70 16.88 -13.09 -0.59
CA LEU A 70 16.32 -12.94 0.74
C LEU A 70 15.39 -11.73 0.79
N THR A 71 14.38 -11.81 1.63
CA THR A 71 13.45 -10.69 1.88
C THR A 71 13.43 -10.37 3.37
N LEU A 72 13.53 -9.08 3.70
CA LEU A 72 13.38 -8.55 5.04
C LEU A 72 12.27 -7.50 5.02
N SER A 73 11.13 -7.86 5.61
CA SER A 73 9.91 -7.03 5.59
C SER A 73 9.64 -6.50 6.99
N GLU A 74 9.49 -5.18 7.11
CA GLU A 74 9.21 -4.50 8.36
C GLU A 74 8.16 -3.41 8.17
N THR A 75 7.58 -2.96 9.28
CA THR A 75 6.65 -1.84 9.33
C THR A 75 7.29 -0.70 10.10
N ALA A 76 7.32 0.49 9.50
CA ALA A 76 7.97 1.65 10.10
C ALA A 76 7.19 2.21 11.31
N SER A 77 5.88 1.96 11.37
CA SER A 77 5.02 2.43 12.49
C SER A 77 5.31 1.77 13.85
N THR A 78 6.05 0.68 13.86
CA THR A 78 6.47 0.01 15.09
C THR A 78 7.82 0.57 15.56
N PRO A 79 7.96 1.03 16.82
CA PRO A 79 9.23 1.57 17.35
C PRO A 79 10.39 0.57 17.29
N GLY A 80 11.62 1.07 17.25
CA GLY A 80 12.84 0.28 17.21
C GLY A 80 13.06 -0.37 15.85
N LEU A 81 12.85 0.36 14.77
CA LEU A 81 13.03 -0.12 13.38
C LEU A 81 14.46 -0.61 13.15
N ILE A 82 15.47 0.16 13.56
CA ILE A 82 16.88 -0.20 13.37
C ILE A 82 17.20 -1.52 14.05
N ASP A 83 16.79 -1.69 15.32
CA ASP A 83 17.00 -2.93 16.06
C ASP A 83 16.29 -4.14 15.41
N ARG A 84 15.10 -3.94 14.86
CA ARG A 84 14.35 -5.01 14.17
C ARG A 84 15.04 -5.43 12.89
N LEU A 85 15.49 -4.46 12.08
CA LEU A 85 16.28 -4.72 10.87
C LEU A 85 17.57 -5.45 11.20
N GLU A 86 18.31 -5.01 12.21
CA GLU A 86 19.54 -5.66 12.66
C GLU A 86 19.29 -7.13 13.06
N ARG A 87 18.27 -7.38 13.91
CA ARG A 87 17.88 -8.74 14.29
C ARG A 87 17.48 -9.59 13.09
N GLY A 88 16.79 -9.00 12.10
CA GLY A 88 16.41 -9.67 10.86
C GLY A 88 17.63 -10.09 10.05
N VAL A 89 18.58 -9.17 9.83
CA VAL A 89 19.86 -9.44 9.15
C VAL A 89 20.65 -10.54 9.84
N ARG A 90 20.80 -10.47 11.18
CA ARG A 90 21.50 -11.50 11.97
C ARG A 90 20.81 -12.87 11.86
N ARG A 91 19.48 -12.91 11.87
CA ARG A 91 18.73 -14.16 11.65
C ARG A 91 19.04 -14.75 10.29
N SER A 92 19.08 -13.93 9.24
CA SER A 92 19.42 -14.36 7.89
C SER A 92 20.84 -14.91 7.83
N LEU A 93 21.81 -14.23 8.44
CA LEU A 93 23.21 -14.72 8.55
C LEU A 93 23.29 -16.09 9.25
N ARG A 94 22.59 -16.27 10.39
CA ARG A 94 22.56 -17.55 11.10
C ARG A 94 21.92 -18.67 10.23
N GLN A 95 20.80 -18.38 9.56
CA GLN A 95 20.14 -19.35 8.68
C GLN A 95 21.05 -19.82 7.52
N ILE A 96 21.85 -18.91 6.98
CA ILE A 96 22.83 -19.24 5.94
C ILE A 96 23.91 -20.17 6.51
N LEU A 97 24.41 -19.94 7.73
CA LEU A 97 25.40 -20.78 8.38
C LEU A 97 24.89 -22.17 8.73
N ASP A 98 23.69 -22.23 9.30
CA ASP A 98 23.10 -23.47 9.84
C ASP A 98 22.41 -24.31 8.73
N GLY A 99 22.22 -23.74 7.55
CA GLY A 99 21.51 -24.37 6.44
C GLY A 99 22.28 -25.54 5.82
N PRO A 100 21.57 -26.58 5.30
CA PRO A 100 22.18 -27.75 4.65
C PRO A 100 22.81 -27.42 3.30
N GLN A 101 22.75 -26.18 2.84
CA GLN A 101 23.29 -25.79 1.52
C GLN A 101 24.81 -25.67 1.56
N ARG A 102 25.48 -26.79 1.26
CA ARG A 102 26.95 -26.91 1.08
C ARG A 102 27.57 -25.94 0.07
N ARG A 103 26.78 -25.18 -0.71
CA ARG A 103 27.29 -24.20 -1.70
C ARG A 103 27.91 -22.95 -1.06
N ILE A 104 27.56 -22.60 0.18
CA ILE A 104 28.10 -21.42 0.87
C ILE A 104 29.50 -21.67 1.47
N ARG A 105 29.94 -22.93 1.56
CA ARG A 105 31.29 -23.26 2.06
C ARG A 105 32.45 -22.77 1.20
N SER A 106 32.21 -22.36 -0.05
CA SER A 106 33.28 -21.79 -0.92
C SER A 106 33.71 -20.38 -0.51
N VAL A 107 32.92 -19.66 0.30
CA VAL A 107 33.25 -18.31 0.83
C VAL A 107 34.37 -18.37 1.89
N THR A 108 34.61 -19.53 2.51
CA THR A 108 35.62 -19.71 3.55
C THR A 108 37.06 -19.67 3.03
N ALA A 109 37.31 -19.71 1.73
CA ALA A 109 38.67 -19.82 1.17
C ALA A 109 39.41 -18.47 1.08
N GLY A 110 38.75 -17.31 1.35
CA GLY A 110 39.32 -15.98 1.09
C GLY A 110 39.45 -15.05 2.31
N GLY A 111 39.43 -15.54 3.55
CA GLY A 111 39.53 -14.67 4.75
C GLY A 111 38.18 -14.11 5.24
N PHE A 112 37.22 -13.90 4.37
CA PHE A 112 35.86 -13.41 4.70
C PHE A 112 35.04 -14.41 5.53
N GLY A 113 35.30 -15.69 5.42
CA GLY A 113 34.57 -16.75 6.11
C GLY A 113 34.71 -16.72 7.65
N LEU A 114 35.86 -16.31 8.16
CA LEU A 114 36.08 -16.20 9.62
C LEU A 114 35.35 -15.00 10.20
N GLU A 115 35.34 -13.88 9.48
CA GLU A 115 34.64 -12.66 9.88
C GLU A 115 33.11 -12.84 9.80
N PHE A 116 32.64 -13.54 8.80
CA PHE A 116 31.25 -13.95 8.64
C PHE A 116 30.79 -14.86 9.79
N GLU A 117 31.55 -15.93 10.12
CA GLU A 117 31.21 -16.82 11.22
C GLU A 117 31.25 -16.11 12.58
N ALA A 118 32.23 -15.26 12.80
CA ALA A 118 32.34 -14.47 14.03
C ALA A 118 31.15 -13.53 14.19
N THR A 119 30.78 -12.82 13.11
CA THR A 119 29.64 -11.91 13.06
C THR A 119 28.32 -12.61 13.29
N ALA A 120 28.09 -13.74 12.62
CA ALA A 120 26.82 -14.47 12.72
C ALA A 120 26.64 -15.18 14.07
N LYS A 121 27.73 -15.60 14.73
CA LYS A 121 27.72 -16.27 16.06
C LYS A 121 27.88 -15.29 17.23
N SER A 122 28.30 -14.05 16.98
CA SER A 122 28.46 -13.05 18.02
C SER A 122 27.12 -12.62 18.58
N ASP A 123 27.00 -12.55 19.90
CA ASP A 123 25.90 -11.89 20.60
C ASP A 123 26.20 -10.40 20.89
N ALA A 124 27.39 -9.91 20.49
CA ALA A 124 27.74 -8.50 20.62
C ALA A 124 26.84 -7.64 19.66
N PRO A 125 26.41 -6.44 20.07
CA PRO A 125 25.69 -5.54 19.19
C PRO A 125 26.58 -5.21 17.98
N LEU A 126 26.06 -5.44 16.78
CA LEU A 126 26.63 -4.99 15.51
C LEU A 126 25.81 -3.80 15.04
N GLU A 127 26.47 -2.80 14.52
CA GLU A 127 25.72 -1.75 13.80
C GLU A 127 25.04 -2.35 12.57
N LEU A 128 23.82 -1.92 12.27
CA LEU A 128 23.03 -2.39 11.12
C LEU A 128 23.84 -2.36 9.80
N ARG A 129 24.68 -1.31 9.63
CA ARG A 129 25.53 -1.17 8.45
C ARG A 129 26.51 -2.33 8.30
N GLU A 130 27.24 -2.65 9.36
CA GLU A 130 28.23 -3.74 9.34
C GLU A 130 27.56 -5.09 9.05
N ALA A 131 26.42 -5.33 9.69
CA ALA A 131 25.65 -6.55 9.45
C ALA A 131 25.17 -6.68 8.01
N LEU A 132 24.72 -5.58 7.39
CA LEU A 132 24.29 -5.55 5.98
C LEU A 132 25.48 -5.74 5.01
N VAL A 133 26.65 -5.18 5.32
CA VAL A 133 27.87 -5.38 4.50
C VAL A 133 28.24 -6.85 4.47
N VAL A 134 28.34 -7.49 5.65
CA VAL A 134 28.68 -8.92 5.75
C VAL A 134 27.66 -9.78 5.02
N LEU A 135 26.36 -9.52 5.22
CA LEU A 135 25.30 -10.25 4.52
C LEU A 135 25.38 -10.03 3.00
N GLY A 136 25.61 -8.78 2.58
CA GLY A 136 25.71 -8.41 1.17
C GLY A 136 26.89 -9.11 0.46
N ASP A 137 28.04 -9.25 1.13
CA ASP A 137 29.21 -9.99 0.60
C ASP A 137 28.88 -11.46 0.36
N VAL A 138 28.22 -12.10 1.32
CA VAL A 138 27.78 -13.48 1.21
C VAL A 138 26.78 -13.66 0.07
N LEU A 139 25.80 -12.77 -0.04
CA LEU A 139 24.77 -12.83 -1.08
C LEU A 139 25.37 -12.60 -2.47
N ALA A 140 26.25 -11.60 -2.61
CA ALA A 140 26.96 -11.32 -3.87
C ALA A 140 27.78 -12.52 -4.35
N SER A 141 28.49 -13.20 -3.46
CA SER A 141 29.26 -14.39 -3.80
C SER A 141 28.41 -15.58 -4.27
N ASN A 142 27.10 -15.56 -3.96
CA ASN A 142 26.14 -16.58 -4.41
C ASN A 142 25.27 -16.10 -5.58
N GLY A 143 25.54 -14.93 -6.16
CA GLY A 143 24.75 -14.37 -7.26
C GLY A 143 23.32 -14.04 -6.89
N THR A 144 23.06 -13.67 -5.63
CA THR A 144 21.73 -13.32 -5.11
C THR A 144 21.79 -12.02 -4.30
N GLY A 145 20.67 -11.55 -3.74
CA GLY A 145 20.59 -10.31 -3.01
C GLY A 145 19.61 -10.32 -1.84
N LEU A 146 19.47 -9.16 -1.21
CA LEU A 146 18.50 -8.87 -0.17
C LEU A 146 17.52 -7.80 -0.65
N LEU A 147 16.23 -8.07 -0.59
CA LEU A 147 15.19 -7.04 -0.70
C LEU A 147 14.73 -6.64 0.70
N ILE A 148 14.85 -5.36 1.02
CA ILE A 148 14.27 -4.77 2.24
C ILE A 148 12.99 -4.04 1.84
N THR A 149 11.87 -4.40 2.47
CA THR A 149 10.60 -3.70 2.31
C THR A 149 10.18 -3.03 3.61
N LEU A 150 9.74 -1.76 3.52
CA LEU A 150 9.18 -1.02 4.65
C LEU A 150 7.78 -0.51 4.32
N ASP A 151 6.79 -0.94 5.09
CA ASP A 151 5.43 -0.39 5.00
C ASP A 151 5.21 0.75 5.99
N GLU A 152 4.22 1.61 5.72
CA GLU A 152 3.78 2.73 6.55
C GLU A 152 4.92 3.72 6.91
N LEU A 153 5.82 4.01 5.97
CA LEU A 153 7.00 4.89 6.19
C LEU A 153 6.65 6.25 6.81
N GLN A 154 5.49 6.83 6.48
CA GLN A 154 5.05 8.12 7.04
C GLN A 154 4.74 8.05 8.55
N SER A 155 4.63 6.87 9.11
CA SER A 155 4.32 6.63 10.52
C SER A 155 5.55 6.25 11.35
N GLY A 156 6.72 6.13 10.69
CA GLY A 156 7.98 5.82 11.35
C GLY A 156 8.55 7.01 12.13
N GLU A 157 9.42 6.70 13.08
CA GLU A 157 10.17 7.72 13.82
C GLU A 157 11.18 8.38 12.85
N PRO A 158 11.14 9.71 12.68
CA PRO A 158 11.98 10.39 11.66
C PRO A 158 13.47 10.14 11.81
N GLY A 159 13.98 10.01 13.04
CA GLY A 159 15.40 9.72 13.32
C GLY A 159 15.80 8.33 12.81
N GLU A 160 14.99 7.30 13.12
CA GLU A 160 15.24 5.93 12.66
C GLU A 160 15.17 5.81 11.12
N ILE A 161 14.21 6.51 10.48
CA ILE A 161 14.09 6.50 9.02
C ILE A 161 15.31 7.19 8.36
N ARG A 162 15.80 8.28 8.93
CA ARG A 162 17.02 8.96 8.44
C ARG A 162 18.26 8.09 8.61
N GLU A 163 18.41 7.45 9.76
CA GLU A 163 19.50 6.52 10.04
C GLU A 163 19.49 5.36 9.05
N PHE A 164 18.35 4.71 8.86
CA PHE A 164 18.16 3.67 7.86
C PHE A 164 18.52 4.14 6.44
N GLY A 165 18.03 5.32 6.05
CA GLY A 165 18.38 5.93 4.74
C GLY A 165 19.88 6.15 4.57
N THR A 166 20.57 6.58 5.62
CA THR A 166 22.02 6.77 5.61
C THR A 166 22.76 5.45 5.45
N VAL A 167 22.35 4.42 6.20
CA VAL A 167 22.90 3.07 6.08
C VAL A 167 22.72 2.52 4.68
N LEU A 168 21.49 2.58 4.13
CA LEU A 168 21.22 2.11 2.76
C LEU A 168 22.07 2.84 1.71
N GLN A 169 22.19 4.18 1.82
CA GLN A 169 23.00 4.95 0.87
C GLN A 169 24.47 4.48 0.86
N HIS A 170 25.01 4.14 2.01
CA HIS A 170 26.36 3.61 2.09
C HIS A 170 26.47 2.23 1.46
N VAL A 171 25.62 1.31 1.87
CA VAL A 171 25.69 -0.09 1.46
C VAL A 171 25.37 -0.27 -0.04
N THR A 172 24.36 0.43 -0.56
CA THR A 172 23.96 0.29 -1.97
C THR A 172 24.86 1.08 -2.93
N ARG A 173 25.21 2.32 -2.61
CA ARG A 173 25.90 3.21 -3.57
C ARG A 173 27.41 3.22 -3.44
N ARG A 174 27.96 3.16 -2.23
CA ARG A 174 29.42 3.16 -2.02
C ARG A 174 30.01 1.77 -2.06
N GLU A 175 29.33 0.82 -1.43
CA GLU A 175 29.81 -0.54 -1.28
C GLU A 175 29.25 -1.49 -2.34
N GLN A 176 28.23 -1.01 -3.11
CA GLN A 176 27.60 -1.72 -4.24
C GLN A 176 27.14 -3.14 -3.88
N ARG A 177 26.63 -3.31 -2.65
CA ARG A 177 26.09 -4.60 -2.22
C ARG A 177 24.72 -4.86 -2.85
N PRO A 178 24.37 -6.11 -3.14
CA PRO A 178 23.09 -6.47 -3.75
C PRO A 178 21.96 -6.37 -2.73
N ILE A 179 21.64 -5.13 -2.32
CA ILE A 179 20.57 -4.81 -1.35
C ILE A 179 19.64 -3.80 -2.01
N ALA A 180 18.45 -4.27 -2.39
CA ALA A 180 17.36 -3.45 -2.93
C ALA A 180 16.44 -2.95 -1.80
N PHE A 181 15.77 -1.83 -2.05
CA PHE A 181 14.83 -1.25 -1.09
C PHE A 181 13.54 -0.82 -1.78
N ILE A 182 12.40 -1.23 -1.23
CA ILE A 182 11.08 -0.74 -1.64
C ILE A 182 10.30 -0.32 -0.42
N GLY A 183 9.93 0.96 -0.37
CA GLY A 183 9.14 1.53 0.70
C GLY A 183 7.71 1.83 0.27
N ALA A 184 6.74 1.69 1.17
CA ALA A 184 5.36 2.11 0.94
C ALA A 184 4.94 3.21 1.92
N ALA A 185 4.26 4.23 1.40
CA ALA A 185 3.85 5.38 2.19
C ALA A 185 2.52 5.97 1.74
N LEU A 186 1.90 6.71 2.65
CA LEU A 186 0.79 7.61 2.31
C LEU A 186 1.33 8.92 1.69
N PRO A 187 0.53 9.64 0.88
CA PRO A 187 0.97 10.87 0.21
C PRO A 187 1.52 11.96 1.13
N GLN A 188 1.14 11.96 2.42
CA GLN A 188 1.68 12.92 3.38
C GLN A 188 3.19 12.80 3.63
N ILE A 189 3.84 11.71 3.21
CA ILE A 189 5.29 11.56 3.32
C ILE A 189 6.02 12.66 2.55
N GLU A 190 5.42 13.19 1.48
CA GLU A 190 6.00 14.26 0.66
C GLU A 190 6.19 15.57 1.44
N ASP A 191 5.21 15.92 2.31
CA ASP A 191 5.28 17.15 3.12
C ASP A 191 6.02 16.94 4.45
N SER A 192 6.36 15.70 4.78
CA SER A 192 7.04 15.35 6.03
C SER A 192 8.47 14.89 5.76
N LEU A 193 8.70 13.60 5.67
CA LEU A 193 10.04 13.03 5.52
C LEU A 193 10.75 13.44 4.21
N LEU A 194 10.00 13.57 3.09
CA LEU A 194 10.60 13.94 1.81
C LEU A 194 10.85 15.45 1.67
N ALA A 195 10.21 16.28 2.49
CA ALA A 195 10.48 17.71 2.56
C ALA A 195 11.69 18.03 3.46
N ASP A 196 12.19 17.08 4.25
CA ASP A 196 13.33 17.24 5.15
C ASP A 196 14.63 16.99 4.39
N ASP A 197 15.48 18.03 4.29
CA ASP A 197 16.80 17.96 3.61
C ASP A 197 17.73 16.88 4.19
N SER A 198 17.46 16.40 5.41
CA SER A 198 18.22 15.31 6.03
C SER A 198 17.83 13.92 5.53
N ALA A 199 16.71 13.78 4.83
CA ALA A 199 16.24 12.52 4.25
C ALA A 199 16.68 12.33 2.78
N THR A 200 17.89 12.76 2.43
CA THR A 200 18.40 12.82 1.05
C THR A 200 18.34 11.48 0.30
N PHE A 201 18.45 10.36 1.00
CA PHE A 201 18.33 9.04 0.38
C PHE A 201 16.91 8.79 -0.16
N LEU A 202 15.88 9.03 0.67
CA LEU A 202 14.48 8.83 0.28
C LEU A 202 14.07 9.78 -0.85
N GLN A 203 14.63 11.01 -0.87
CA GLN A 203 14.39 11.97 -1.96
C GLN A 203 14.90 11.47 -3.32
N ARG A 204 15.88 10.57 -3.33
CA ARG A 204 16.51 10.00 -4.53
C ARG A 204 15.96 8.64 -4.94
N CYS A 205 15.07 8.07 -4.16
CA CYS A 205 14.35 6.86 -4.56
C CYS A 205 13.45 7.15 -5.77
N ALA A 206 13.31 6.20 -6.67
CA ALA A 206 12.26 6.23 -7.67
C ALA A 206 10.88 6.31 -6.98
N ARG A 207 9.89 6.91 -7.64
CA ARG A 207 8.56 7.10 -7.05
C ARG A 207 7.50 6.61 -8.00
N TYR A 208 6.62 5.77 -7.47
CA TYR A 208 5.45 5.29 -8.18
C TYR A 208 4.19 5.66 -7.39
N ASP A 209 3.30 6.39 -8.05
CA ASP A 209 1.99 6.71 -7.50
C ASP A 209 1.05 5.52 -7.68
N ILE A 210 0.70 4.90 -6.54
CA ILE A 210 -0.25 3.78 -6.53
C ILE A 210 -1.67 4.33 -6.52
N GLU A 211 -2.17 4.55 -7.71
CA GLU A 211 -3.49 5.10 -7.95
C GLU A 211 -4.60 4.04 -7.93
N ARG A 212 -5.82 4.50 -8.17
CA ARG A 212 -6.97 3.63 -8.39
C ARG A 212 -6.80 2.85 -9.69
N LEU A 213 -7.42 1.69 -9.76
CA LEU A 213 -7.52 0.93 -11.00
C LEU A 213 -8.35 1.72 -12.03
N ASP A 214 -7.99 1.63 -13.27
CA ASP A 214 -8.86 2.04 -14.36
C ASP A 214 -10.06 1.07 -14.51
N ASN A 215 -10.97 1.38 -15.41
CA ASN A 215 -12.17 0.56 -15.58
C ASN A 215 -11.84 -0.84 -16.12
N GLU A 216 -10.83 -0.98 -16.96
CA GLU A 216 -10.45 -2.27 -17.54
C GLU A 216 -9.79 -3.16 -16.47
N ALA A 217 -8.84 -2.64 -15.72
CA ALA A 217 -8.23 -3.35 -14.61
C ALA A 217 -9.25 -3.73 -13.52
N ALA A 218 -10.22 -2.84 -13.21
CA ALA A 218 -11.29 -3.16 -12.28
C ALA A 218 -12.21 -4.27 -12.80
N ARG A 219 -12.48 -4.29 -14.12
CA ARG A 219 -13.24 -5.35 -14.79
C ARG A 219 -12.54 -6.69 -14.68
N ILE A 220 -11.26 -6.74 -15.02
CA ILE A 220 -10.42 -7.94 -14.90
C ILE A 220 -10.39 -8.43 -13.45
N ALA A 221 -10.17 -7.51 -12.49
CA ALA A 221 -10.08 -7.83 -11.07
C ALA A 221 -11.39 -8.39 -10.46
N ILE A 222 -12.54 -8.18 -11.11
CA ILE A 222 -13.84 -8.75 -10.71
C ILE A 222 -14.13 -10.03 -11.50
N ALA A 223 -14.03 -10.00 -12.83
CA ALA A 223 -14.45 -11.11 -13.68
C ALA A 223 -13.55 -12.34 -13.57
N GLU A 224 -12.24 -12.15 -13.67
CA GLU A 224 -11.29 -13.26 -13.73
C GLU A 224 -11.29 -14.16 -12.47
N PRO A 225 -11.37 -13.64 -11.23
CA PRO A 225 -11.53 -14.48 -10.05
C PRO A 225 -12.80 -15.35 -10.09
N ILE A 226 -13.90 -14.80 -10.60
CA ILE A 226 -15.18 -15.50 -10.75
C ILE A 226 -15.02 -16.64 -11.78
N GLU A 227 -14.46 -16.33 -12.94
CA GLU A 227 -14.24 -17.30 -14.04
C GLU A 227 -13.27 -18.40 -13.64
N ARG A 228 -12.16 -18.08 -12.96
CA ARG A 228 -11.20 -19.08 -12.45
C ARG A 228 -11.84 -20.04 -11.44
N HIS A 229 -12.95 -19.66 -10.82
CA HIS A 229 -13.71 -20.53 -9.91
C HIS A 229 -14.88 -21.22 -10.58
N GLY A 230 -14.96 -21.20 -11.94
CA GLY A 230 -15.96 -21.91 -12.72
C GLY A 230 -17.34 -21.26 -12.74
N ALA A 231 -17.42 -19.98 -12.37
CA ALA A 231 -18.66 -19.20 -12.40
C ALA A 231 -18.61 -18.15 -13.53
N THR A 232 -19.74 -17.51 -13.78
CA THR A 232 -19.88 -16.40 -14.73
C THR A 232 -20.51 -15.20 -14.05
N ILE A 233 -20.33 -14.02 -14.63
CA ILE A 233 -21.03 -12.79 -14.25
C ILE A 233 -21.64 -12.17 -15.50
N ASP A 234 -22.92 -11.77 -15.42
CA ASP A 234 -23.59 -11.11 -16.53
C ASP A 234 -22.92 -9.78 -16.90
N ALA A 235 -22.90 -9.41 -18.17
CA ALA A 235 -22.24 -8.19 -18.65
C ALA A 235 -22.76 -6.93 -17.93
N ASP A 236 -24.08 -6.77 -17.81
CA ASP A 236 -24.70 -5.65 -17.10
C ASP A 236 -24.39 -5.66 -15.59
N ALA A 237 -24.29 -6.85 -14.99
CA ALA A 237 -23.90 -7.04 -13.60
C ALA A 237 -22.43 -6.62 -13.38
N LEU A 238 -21.55 -7.00 -14.29
CA LEU A 238 -20.13 -6.61 -14.25
C LEU A 238 -19.97 -5.10 -14.42
N ASP A 239 -20.71 -4.48 -15.35
CA ASP A 239 -20.69 -3.02 -15.54
C ASP A 239 -21.15 -2.29 -14.26
N LEU A 240 -22.21 -2.78 -13.62
CA LEU A 240 -22.70 -2.26 -12.35
C LEU A 240 -21.65 -2.39 -11.24
N ALA A 241 -21.01 -3.55 -11.13
CA ALA A 241 -19.96 -3.80 -10.15
C ALA A 241 -18.77 -2.87 -10.35
N VAL A 242 -18.22 -2.75 -11.57
CA VAL A 242 -17.10 -1.87 -11.91
C VAL A 242 -17.43 -0.42 -11.56
N ALA A 243 -18.59 0.09 -11.97
CA ALA A 243 -19.03 1.45 -11.68
C ALA A 243 -19.11 1.73 -10.16
N ALA A 244 -19.56 0.76 -9.36
CA ALA A 244 -19.67 0.91 -7.91
C ALA A 244 -18.31 1.02 -7.22
N THR A 245 -17.27 0.37 -7.75
CA THR A 245 -15.93 0.39 -7.15
C THR A 245 -15.21 1.73 -7.32
N SER A 246 -15.54 2.48 -8.35
CA SER A 246 -14.79 3.69 -8.77
C SER A 246 -13.28 3.41 -8.85
N GLY A 247 -12.88 2.21 -9.24
CA GLY A 247 -11.49 1.75 -9.32
C GLY A 247 -10.76 1.59 -7.97
N TYR A 248 -11.45 1.69 -6.85
CA TYR A 248 -10.83 1.53 -5.53
C TYR A 248 -10.57 0.05 -5.21
N PRO A 249 -9.30 -0.42 -5.13
CA PRO A 249 -8.99 -1.85 -5.05
C PRO A 249 -9.67 -2.59 -3.90
N PHE A 250 -9.75 -1.96 -2.72
CA PHE A 250 -10.44 -2.56 -1.59
C PHE A 250 -11.95 -2.72 -1.83
N MET A 251 -12.57 -1.76 -2.53
CA MET A 251 -13.99 -1.84 -2.92
C MET A 251 -14.21 -2.93 -3.98
N VAL A 252 -13.25 -3.15 -4.89
CA VAL A 252 -13.30 -4.27 -5.86
C VAL A 252 -13.43 -5.60 -5.12
N GLN A 253 -12.58 -5.82 -4.10
CA GLN A 253 -12.64 -7.03 -3.29
C GLN A 253 -13.94 -7.15 -2.49
N LEU A 254 -14.43 -6.04 -1.93
CA LEU A 254 -15.71 -6.04 -1.19
C LEU A 254 -16.90 -6.33 -2.08
N VAL A 255 -17.02 -5.65 -3.22
CA VAL A 255 -18.12 -5.85 -4.16
C VAL A 255 -18.09 -7.28 -4.69
N GLY A 256 -16.93 -7.76 -5.15
CA GLY A 256 -16.81 -9.14 -5.62
C GLY A 256 -17.18 -10.18 -4.55
N PHE A 257 -16.67 -10.00 -3.32
CA PHE A 257 -16.96 -10.89 -2.20
C PHE A 257 -18.45 -10.94 -1.86
N HIS A 258 -19.09 -9.79 -1.78
CA HIS A 258 -20.49 -9.72 -1.39
C HIS A 258 -21.42 -10.14 -2.52
N SER A 259 -21.12 -9.82 -3.78
CA SER A 259 -21.90 -10.31 -4.93
C SER A 259 -21.89 -11.84 -5.01
N TRP A 260 -20.71 -12.44 -4.79
CA TRP A 260 -20.61 -13.90 -4.68
C TRP A 260 -21.44 -14.46 -3.52
N LYS A 261 -21.43 -13.81 -2.37
CA LYS A 261 -22.11 -14.26 -1.15
C LYS A 261 -23.64 -14.09 -1.23
N THR A 262 -24.12 -13.06 -1.91
CA THR A 262 -25.57 -12.77 -2.05
C THR A 262 -26.23 -13.63 -3.12
N SER A 263 -25.48 -14.14 -4.09
CA SER A 263 -25.99 -15.13 -5.03
C SER A 263 -26.34 -16.43 -4.32
N THR A 264 -27.51 -16.97 -4.65
CA THR A 264 -27.96 -18.27 -4.11
C THR A 264 -27.18 -19.45 -4.69
N ASP A 265 -26.73 -19.32 -5.94
CA ASP A 265 -25.88 -20.27 -6.63
C ASP A 265 -24.88 -19.55 -7.54
N PRO A 266 -23.74 -19.11 -7.00
CA PRO A 266 -22.73 -18.37 -7.77
C PRO A 266 -22.21 -19.12 -9.00
N LEU A 267 -22.22 -20.46 -8.99
CA LEU A 267 -21.75 -21.28 -10.11
C LEU A 267 -22.71 -21.27 -11.30
N SER A 268 -23.99 -20.98 -11.06
CA SER A 268 -24.97 -20.80 -12.13
C SER A 268 -24.94 -19.42 -12.78
N GLY A 269 -24.16 -18.49 -12.22
CA GLY A 269 -23.97 -17.11 -12.69
C GLY A 269 -24.35 -16.06 -11.65
N ILE A 270 -23.68 -14.92 -11.72
CA ILE A 270 -23.93 -13.75 -10.86
C ILE A 270 -24.65 -12.70 -11.69
N ASN A 271 -25.84 -12.33 -11.28
CA ASN A 271 -26.70 -11.38 -11.98
C ASN A 271 -26.68 -9.97 -11.34
N SER A 272 -27.34 -9.00 -11.97
CA SER A 272 -27.39 -7.61 -11.50
C SER A 272 -28.07 -7.45 -10.13
N ALA A 273 -28.99 -8.32 -9.74
CA ALA A 273 -29.62 -8.26 -8.42
C ALA A 273 -28.66 -8.72 -7.31
N ASP A 274 -27.87 -9.78 -7.58
CA ASP A 274 -26.82 -10.25 -6.67
C ASP A 274 -25.77 -9.15 -6.46
N VAL A 275 -25.35 -8.50 -7.56
CA VAL A 275 -24.38 -7.40 -7.51
C VAL A 275 -24.93 -6.18 -6.76
N ALA A 276 -26.18 -5.78 -7.01
CA ALA A 276 -26.79 -4.67 -6.29
C ALA A 276 -26.84 -4.90 -4.78
N ALA A 277 -27.27 -6.09 -4.35
CA ALA A 277 -27.24 -6.48 -2.93
C ALA A 277 -25.82 -6.54 -2.38
N GLY A 278 -24.84 -7.00 -3.18
CA GLY A 278 -23.42 -7.02 -2.83
C GLY A 278 -22.84 -5.63 -2.64
N ILE A 279 -23.22 -4.66 -3.47
CA ILE A 279 -22.82 -3.26 -3.37
C ILE A 279 -23.31 -2.65 -2.06
N ASP A 280 -24.57 -2.86 -1.68
CA ASP A 280 -25.15 -2.33 -0.45
C ASP A 280 -24.36 -2.81 0.79
N GLU A 281 -23.97 -4.08 0.82
CA GLU A 281 -23.13 -4.63 1.89
C GLU A 281 -21.71 -4.04 1.87
N ALA A 282 -21.11 -3.94 0.70
CA ALA A 282 -19.78 -3.36 0.53
C ALA A 282 -19.73 -1.89 1.00
N GLU A 283 -20.73 -1.09 0.63
CA GLU A 283 -20.85 0.31 1.05
C GLU A 283 -21.01 0.46 2.58
N ARG A 284 -21.78 -0.42 3.22
CA ARG A 284 -21.91 -0.46 4.67
C ARG A 284 -20.57 -0.77 5.35
N LEU A 285 -19.78 -1.68 4.78
CA LEU A 285 -18.45 -2.00 5.30
C LEU A 285 -17.45 -0.87 5.10
N ILE A 286 -17.42 -0.23 3.93
CA ILE A 286 -16.59 0.97 3.70
C ILE A 286 -16.91 2.06 4.73
N GLY A 287 -18.17 2.29 5.00
CA GLY A 287 -18.61 3.24 6.03
C GLY A 287 -17.97 2.98 7.40
N ARG A 288 -17.91 1.70 7.80
CA ARG A 288 -17.35 1.28 9.10
C ARG A 288 -15.83 1.22 9.10
N LEU A 289 -15.22 0.64 8.09
CA LEU A 289 -13.79 0.31 8.07
C LEU A 289 -12.90 1.45 7.57
N VAL A 290 -13.42 2.33 6.72
CA VAL A 290 -12.65 3.40 6.08
C VAL A 290 -13.16 4.78 6.47
N LEU A 291 -14.44 5.07 6.20
CA LEU A 291 -14.98 6.43 6.38
C LEU A 291 -15.03 6.84 7.86
N SER A 292 -15.50 5.95 8.75
CA SER A 292 -15.65 6.30 10.17
C SER A 292 -14.29 6.51 10.88
N PRO A 293 -13.26 5.67 10.72
CA PRO A 293 -11.94 5.95 11.30
C PRO A 293 -11.30 7.22 10.72
N THR A 294 -11.38 7.42 9.39
CA THR A 294 -10.82 8.61 8.75
C THR A 294 -11.52 9.87 9.23
N TRP A 295 -12.86 9.87 9.31
CA TRP A 295 -13.63 10.98 9.84
C TRP A 295 -13.17 11.41 11.25
N ARG A 296 -12.93 10.43 12.14
CA ARG A 296 -12.47 10.71 13.51
C ARG A 296 -11.08 11.34 13.58
N SER A 297 -10.24 11.11 12.58
CA SER A 297 -8.88 11.69 12.50
C SER A 297 -8.85 13.07 11.84
N LEU A 298 -9.96 13.52 11.24
CA LEU A 298 -10.06 14.82 10.59
C LEU A 298 -10.28 15.94 11.61
N SER A 299 -9.72 17.12 11.31
CA SER A 299 -10.03 18.33 12.08
C SER A 299 -11.49 18.74 11.88
N GLU A 300 -12.02 19.54 12.81
CA GLU A 300 -13.39 20.08 12.73
C GLU A 300 -13.64 20.83 11.41
N VAL A 301 -12.65 21.57 10.92
CA VAL A 301 -12.78 22.30 9.65
C VAL A 301 -12.80 21.36 8.44
N ASP A 302 -11.99 20.31 8.45
CA ASP A 302 -12.04 19.27 7.41
C ASP A 302 -13.42 18.58 7.39
N GLN A 303 -13.97 18.29 8.57
CA GLN A 303 -15.32 17.72 8.70
C GLN A 303 -16.40 18.66 8.17
N ARG A 304 -16.35 19.94 8.51
CA ARG A 304 -17.27 20.96 7.98
C ARG A 304 -17.18 21.09 6.47
N PHE A 305 -15.99 21.00 5.90
CA PHE A 305 -15.80 20.99 4.44
C PHE A 305 -16.54 19.81 3.79
N LEU A 306 -16.39 18.60 4.32
CA LEU A 306 -17.07 17.41 3.80
C LEU A 306 -18.59 17.50 3.97
N LEU A 307 -19.08 18.05 5.07
CA LEU A 307 -20.51 18.30 5.26
C LEU A 307 -21.06 19.32 4.25
N ALA A 308 -20.30 20.38 3.96
CA ALA A 308 -20.67 21.35 2.94
C ALA A 308 -20.71 20.72 1.53
N MET A 309 -19.85 19.75 1.23
CA MET A 309 -19.92 18.97 -0.01
C MET A 309 -21.11 18.00 -0.06
N ALA A 310 -21.51 17.45 1.08
CA ALA A 310 -22.59 16.46 1.14
C ALA A 310 -23.96 17.04 0.75
N THR A 311 -24.11 18.37 0.74
CA THR A 311 -25.34 19.04 0.28
C THR A 311 -25.52 18.98 -1.24
N ASP A 312 -24.44 18.83 -2.01
CA ASP A 312 -24.50 18.71 -3.48
C ASP A 312 -24.97 17.32 -3.92
N SER A 313 -25.52 17.21 -5.11
CA SER A 313 -25.93 15.91 -5.68
C SER A 313 -24.82 15.21 -6.48
N GLY A 314 -23.79 15.95 -6.88
CA GLY A 314 -22.69 15.46 -7.72
C GLY A 314 -21.32 16.01 -7.27
N GLU A 315 -20.55 16.51 -8.23
CA GLU A 315 -19.31 17.21 -7.95
C GLU A 315 -19.58 18.54 -7.24
N SER A 316 -18.70 18.93 -6.34
CA SER A 316 -18.77 20.20 -5.61
C SER A 316 -17.77 21.21 -6.18
N ARG A 317 -18.17 22.47 -6.27
CA ARG A 317 -17.27 23.58 -6.64
C ARG A 317 -16.64 24.19 -5.40
N LEU A 318 -15.33 24.39 -5.43
CA LEU A 318 -14.60 24.99 -4.28
C LEU A 318 -15.12 26.38 -3.91
N GLY A 319 -15.58 27.18 -4.88
CA GLY A 319 -16.20 28.47 -4.60
C GLY A 319 -17.48 28.34 -3.78
N GLU A 320 -18.37 27.42 -4.15
CA GLU A 320 -19.62 27.17 -3.43
C GLU A 320 -19.37 26.61 -2.02
N ILE A 321 -18.34 25.78 -1.85
CA ILE A 321 -17.91 25.31 -0.53
C ILE A 321 -17.40 26.47 0.31
N ALA A 322 -16.60 27.38 -0.26
CA ALA A 322 -16.11 28.57 0.42
C ALA A 322 -17.26 29.46 0.92
N ASP A 323 -18.24 29.70 0.04
CA ASP A 323 -19.42 30.51 0.35
C ASP A 323 -20.25 29.88 1.50
N ARG A 324 -20.49 28.58 1.47
CA ARG A 324 -21.19 27.82 2.53
C ARG A 324 -20.47 27.86 3.88
N LEU A 325 -19.14 27.85 3.84
CA LEU A 325 -18.31 27.88 5.05
C LEU A 325 -18.05 29.31 5.55
N GLY A 326 -18.35 30.35 4.75
CA GLY A 326 -18.04 31.73 5.07
C GLY A 326 -16.53 32.04 5.11
N VAL A 327 -15.75 31.40 4.25
CA VAL A 327 -14.28 31.51 4.24
C VAL A 327 -13.73 31.87 2.86
N SER A 328 -12.47 32.29 2.79
CA SER A 328 -11.83 32.63 1.51
C SER A 328 -11.53 31.39 0.65
N ARG A 329 -11.43 31.59 -0.67
CA ARG A 329 -11.06 30.51 -1.62
C ARG A 329 -9.66 29.93 -1.36
N SER A 330 -8.72 30.78 -0.91
CA SER A 330 -7.37 30.32 -0.53
C SER A 330 -7.43 29.38 0.68
N TYR A 331 -8.25 29.70 1.66
CA TYR A 331 -8.50 28.86 2.83
C TYR A 331 -9.03 27.49 2.43
N VAL A 332 -10.06 27.43 1.59
CA VAL A 332 -10.64 26.18 1.09
C VAL A 332 -9.62 25.33 0.33
N SER A 333 -8.68 25.95 -0.39
CA SER A 333 -7.64 25.22 -1.15
C SER A 333 -6.70 24.40 -0.25
N VAL A 334 -6.40 24.88 0.96
CA VAL A 334 -5.58 24.17 1.95
C VAL A 334 -6.31 22.89 2.40
N TYR A 335 -7.57 23.01 2.78
CA TYR A 335 -8.35 21.85 3.24
C TYR A 335 -8.67 20.87 2.12
N ARG A 336 -8.87 21.36 0.88
CA ARG A 336 -8.94 20.49 -0.31
C ARG A 336 -7.73 19.57 -0.40
N HIS A 337 -6.53 20.11 -0.27
CA HIS A 337 -5.29 19.32 -0.37
C HIS A 337 -5.20 18.27 0.74
N ARG A 338 -5.51 18.66 1.99
CA ARG A 338 -5.55 17.74 3.14
C ARG A 338 -6.56 16.61 2.95
N LEU A 339 -7.76 16.91 2.46
CA LEU A 339 -8.81 15.93 2.24
C LEU A 339 -8.53 14.99 1.06
N ILE A 340 -7.82 15.47 0.03
CA ILE A 340 -7.30 14.61 -1.03
C ILE A 340 -6.27 13.62 -0.45
N LYS A 341 -5.31 14.12 0.34
CA LYS A 341 -4.33 13.27 1.03
C LYS A 341 -4.96 12.27 2.00
N ALA A 342 -6.02 12.68 2.70
CA ALA A 342 -6.79 11.80 3.56
C ALA A 342 -7.62 10.76 2.79
N GLY A 343 -7.65 10.82 1.44
CA GLY A 343 -8.42 9.91 0.61
C GLY A 343 -9.93 10.07 0.71
N MET A 344 -10.41 11.21 1.22
CA MET A 344 -11.85 11.49 1.36
C MET A 344 -12.46 12.07 0.09
N ILE A 345 -11.68 12.84 -0.67
CA ILE A 345 -12.12 13.48 -1.92
C ILE A 345 -11.11 13.28 -3.04
N LEU A 346 -11.59 13.39 -4.28
CA LEU A 346 -10.81 13.34 -5.51
C LEU A 346 -10.91 14.67 -6.26
N PRO A 347 -9.83 15.13 -6.93
CA PRO A 347 -9.92 16.27 -7.84
C PRO A 347 -10.75 15.89 -9.09
N LYS A 348 -11.60 16.81 -9.54
CA LYS A 348 -12.44 16.69 -10.75
C LYS A 348 -12.25 17.90 -11.66
N GLY A 349 -11.01 18.09 -12.10
CA GLY A 349 -10.64 19.25 -12.91
C GLY A 349 -10.50 20.55 -12.08
N ARG A 350 -10.43 21.68 -12.78
CA ARG A 350 -10.12 22.98 -12.16
C ARG A 350 -11.23 23.46 -11.24
N GLY A 351 -10.93 23.56 -9.94
CA GLY A 351 -11.85 24.12 -8.93
C GLY A 351 -13.02 23.20 -8.57
N ARG A 352 -12.99 21.92 -8.91
CA ARG A 352 -14.01 20.93 -8.58
C ARG A 352 -13.44 19.75 -7.80
N VAL A 353 -14.26 19.17 -6.97
CA VAL A 353 -13.95 17.95 -6.18
C VAL A 353 -15.16 17.02 -6.13
N ALA A 354 -14.92 15.73 -5.94
CA ALA A 354 -15.96 14.74 -5.65
C ALA A 354 -15.54 13.88 -4.46
N PHE A 355 -16.49 13.23 -3.81
CA PHE A 355 -16.16 12.23 -2.81
C PHE A 355 -15.37 11.08 -3.43
N ALA A 356 -14.36 10.61 -2.72
CA ALA A 356 -13.55 9.48 -3.14
C ALA A 356 -14.34 8.17 -3.14
N HIS A 357 -15.31 8.03 -2.24
CA HIS A 357 -16.21 6.89 -2.16
C HIS A 357 -17.65 7.33 -2.45
N ARG A 358 -18.33 6.60 -3.31
CA ARG A 358 -19.71 6.91 -3.72
C ARG A 358 -20.64 7.02 -2.50
N SER A 359 -20.51 6.10 -1.56
CA SER A 359 -21.30 6.06 -0.33
C SER A 359 -20.96 7.14 0.70
N ALA A 360 -19.85 7.90 0.53
CA ALA A 360 -19.45 8.90 1.53
C ALA A 360 -20.51 9.98 1.72
N ARG A 361 -21.20 10.38 0.65
CA ARG A 361 -22.24 11.41 0.73
C ARG A 361 -23.43 10.95 1.57
N SER A 362 -24.01 9.80 1.27
CA SER A 362 -25.12 9.23 2.03
C SER A 362 -24.74 8.96 3.48
N TRP A 363 -23.54 8.42 3.68
CA TRP A 363 -22.99 8.17 5.00
C TRP A 363 -22.85 9.45 5.83
N LEU A 364 -22.42 10.58 5.23
CA LEU A 364 -22.30 11.88 5.90
C LEU A 364 -23.67 12.49 6.18
N ARG A 365 -24.64 12.41 5.27
CA ARG A 365 -26.00 12.90 5.48
C ARG A 365 -26.69 12.21 6.65
N ASN A 366 -26.66 10.88 6.67
CA ASN A 366 -27.24 10.09 7.77
C ASN A 366 -26.58 10.44 9.12
N ARG A 367 -25.28 10.76 9.11
CA ARG A 367 -24.56 11.16 10.33
C ARG A 367 -24.93 12.58 10.78
N ALA A 368 -25.12 13.50 9.86
CA ALA A 368 -25.55 14.87 10.17
C ALA A 368 -26.96 14.89 10.77
N GLU A 369 -27.90 14.14 10.20
CA GLU A 369 -29.25 13.96 10.70
C GLU A 369 -29.25 13.38 12.11
N TYR A 370 -28.51 12.31 12.37
CA TYR A 370 -28.36 11.70 13.70
C TYR A 370 -27.77 12.66 14.75
N THR A 371 -26.88 13.56 14.33
CA THR A 371 -26.26 14.56 15.21
C THR A 371 -27.25 15.69 15.53
N GLN A 372 -28.09 16.11 14.56
CA GLN A 372 -29.14 17.11 14.78
C GLN A 372 -30.27 16.57 15.69
N GLU A 373 -30.73 15.35 15.47
CA GLU A 373 -31.75 14.72 16.33
C GLU A 373 -31.31 14.67 17.81
N ARG A 374 -30.05 14.29 18.07
CA ARG A 374 -29.50 14.26 19.45
C ARG A 374 -29.37 15.64 20.09
N LEU A 375 -29.26 16.72 19.31
CA LEU A 375 -29.20 18.09 19.82
C LEU A 375 -30.60 18.70 20.05
N THR A 376 -31.63 18.13 19.45
CA THR A 376 -33.04 18.54 19.62
C THR A 376 -33.76 17.78 20.73
N ASP A 377 -33.26 16.59 21.09
CA ASP A 377 -33.84 15.72 22.13
C ASP A 377 -33.16 15.86 23.52
N GLY A 378 -32.19 16.74 23.67
CA GLY A 378 -31.47 17.07 24.92
C GLY A 378 -31.63 18.51 25.32
#